data_3dc555ee23b835603369aa57126e4bcb
#
_entry.id   3dc555ee23b835603369aa57126e4bcb
#
_cell.length_a   1.000
_cell.length_b   1.000
_cell.length_c   1.000
_cell.angle_alpha   90.00
_cell.angle_beta   90.00
_cell.angle_gamma   90.00
#
_symmetry.space_group_name_H-M   'P 1'
#
loop_
_entity.id
_entity.type
_entity.pdbx_description
1 polymer ?
#
loop_
_entity_poly.entity_id
_entity_poly.type
_entity_poly.pdbx_seq_one_letter_code
_entity_poly.pdbx_strand_id
1 'polypeptide(L)'
;MTGGASAVWGCLSACSLALVTMAVALPAASDTLAARCELYPQGESQASATLPCQFSQRQGYVSITRSDGIAHHLSPQVDAVGTYLDQNGQPVYRRSGLGTEGLIFKMPEISVYVYWNVAGKSDPAIR
;
A
#
# COMPACT_ATOMS: atom_id res chain seq x y z
N MET A 1 68.36 10.76 -15.11
CA MET A 1 67.98 10.69 -15.08
C MET A 1 67.14 10.35 -15.03
N THR A 2 66.76 10.24 -14.95
CA THR A 2 66.10 10.04 -14.95
C THR A 2 65.10 9.73 -14.81
N GLY A 3 64.78 9.57 -14.70
CA GLY A 3 63.89 9.38 -14.68
C GLY A 3 62.98 9.11 -14.44
N GLY A 4 62.70 9.05 -14.36
CA GLY A 4 61.79 8.86 -14.26
C GLY A 4 60.93 8.67 -13.99
N ALA A 5 60.71 8.68 -14.04
CA ALA A 5 59.87 8.56 -13.84
C ALA A 5 58.98 8.29 -13.82
N SER A 6 58.76 8.22 -13.89
CA SER A 6 57.92 8.03 -13.86
C SER A 6 57.06 7.68 -13.73
N ALA A 7 56.75 7.53 -13.70
CA ALA A 7 55.92 7.26 -13.62
C ALA A 7 55.12 7.01 -13.27
N VAL A 8 55.05 6.96 -13.19
CA VAL A 8 54.28 6.79 -12.87
C VAL A 8 53.26 6.81 -12.75
N TRP A 9 53.23 6.90 -12.88
CA TRP A 9 52.35 7.09 -12.74
C TRP A 9 51.41 6.61 -12.81
N GLY A 10 51.20 6.45 -12.91
CA GLY A 10 50.37 6.09 -13.03
C GLY A 10 49.56 5.70 -12.56
N CYS A 11 49.45 5.61 -12.40
CA CYS A 11 48.65 5.26 -12.04
C CYS A 11 47.67 5.31 -11.74
N LEU A 12 47.62 5.47 -11.73
CA LEU A 12 46.83 5.63 -11.40
C LEU A 12 45.85 5.45 -11.42
N SER A 13 45.72 5.44 -11.64
CA SER A 13 44.85 5.38 -11.67
C SER A 13 43.98 4.90 -11.45
N ALA A 14 43.76 4.55 -11.42
CA ALA A 14 42.94 4.09 -11.24
C ALA A 14 42.09 3.98 -10.79
N CYS A 15 41.91 4.09 -10.54
CA CYS A 15 41.14 4.07 -10.06
C CYS A 15 40.10 4.08 -10.01
N SER A 16 39.93 4.11 -10.18
CA SER A 16 39.01 4.24 -10.06
C SER A 16 38.06 3.94 -10.05
N LEU A 17 37.75 3.74 -10.14
CA LEU A 17 36.89 3.56 -10.15
C LEU A 17 36.00 3.21 -9.77
N ALA A 18 35.68 2.92 -9.65
CA ALA A 18 34.95 2.59 -9.31
C ALA A 18 34.05 2.58 -8.95
N LEU A 19 33.64 2.72 -8.81
CA LEU A 19 32.84 2.82 -8.43
C LEU A 19 31.76 2.77 -8.48
N VAL A 20 31.35 2.50 -8.66
CA VAL A 20 30.39 2.49 -8.91
C VAL A 20 29.47 1.97 -8.44
N THR A 21 28.91 2.07 -8.03
CA THR A 21 28.18 1.70 -7.43
C THR A 21 27.02 1.81 -7.69
N MET A 22 26.43 1.37 -7.85
CA MET A 22 25.40 1.43 -8.11
C MET A 22 24.50 1.25 -7.32
N ALA A 23 23.90 1.83 -7.08
CA ALA A 23 23.02 1.75 -6.26
C ALA A 23 21.94 1.17 -6.77
N VAL A 24 21.51 0.32 -6.27
CA VAL A 24 20.48 -0.25 -6.72
C VAL A 24 19.39 0.29 -6.10
N ALA A 25 18.52 0.77 -6.64
CA ALA A 25 17.43 1.22 -6.05
C ALA A 25 16.57 0.17 -5.71
N LEU A 26 16.30 -0.01 -4.54
CA LEU A 26 15.37 -0.94 -4.17
C LEU A 26 14.05 -0.38 -4.40
N PRO A 27 13.14 -1.10 -4.82
CA PRO A 27 11.83 -0.64 -4.97
C PRO A 27 11.35 -0.26 -3.63
N ALA A 28 10.66 0.75 -3.52
CA ALA A 28 10.11 1.14 -2.30
C ALA A 28 9.30 0.03 -1.80
N ALA A 29 9.38 -0.21 -0.58
CA ALA A 29 8.63 -1.23 -0.01
C ALA A 29 7.22 -1.01 -0.31
N SER A 30 6.56 -1.97 -0.76
CA SER A 30 5.22 -1.82 -1.09
C SER A 30 4.40 -1.85 0.16
N ASP A 31 3.55 -0.89 0.31
CA ASP A 31 2.63 -0.91 1.42
C ASP A 31 1.30 -1.50 0.99
N THR A 32 1.28 -2.17 -0.12
CA THR A 32 0.06 -2.71 -0.68
C THR A 32 -0.09 -4.17 -0.29
N LEU A 33 -1.25 -4.52 0.17
CA LEU A 33 -1.54 -5.88 0.57
C LEU A 33 -2.71 -6.40 -0.21
N ALA A 34 -2.63 -7.67 -0.59
CA ALA A 34 -3.79 -8.32 -1.17
C ALA A 34 -4.79 -8.55 -0.05
N ALA A 35 -6.04 -8.32 -0.31
CA ALA A 35 -7.06 -8.37 0.71
C ALA A 35 -8.36 -8.86 0.13
N ARG A 36 -9.32 -9.10 0.99
CA ARG A 36 -10.67 -9.44 0.57
C ARG A 36 -11.57 -8.35 1.06
N CYS A 37 -12.40 -7.84 0.20
CA CYS A 37 -13.31 -6.77 0.55
C CYS A 37 -14.73 -7.28 0.54
N GLU A 38 -15.47 -6.99 1.59
CA GLU A 38 -16.89 -7.28 1.65
C GLU A 38 -17.62 -5.96 1.64
N LEU A 39 -18.61 -5.86 0.79
CA LEU A 39 -19.31 -4.60 0.59
C LEU A 39 -20.69 -4.69 1.22
N TYR A 40 -20.95 -3.78 2.14
CA TYR A 40 -22.23 -3.75 2.82
C TYR A 40 -22.92 -2.45 2.47
N PRO A 41 -24.00 -2.51 1.70
CA PRO A 41 -24.76 -1.29 1.44
C PRO A 41 -25.26 -0.72 2.74
N GLN A 42 -25.48 0.58 2.77
CA GLN A 42 -25.89 1.22 3.99
C GLN A 42 -27.18 0.60 4.49
N GLY A 43 -27.20 0.29 5.77
CA GLY A 43 -28.39 -0.30 6.38
C GLY A 43 -28.51 -1.80 6.25
N GLU A 44 -27.63 -2.43 5.50
CA GLU A 44 -27.73 -3.88 5.32
C GLU A 44 -26.82 -4.60 6.27
N SER A 45 -27.27 -5.73 6.75
CA SER A 45 -26.45 -6.52 7.64
C SER A 45 -25.72 -7.63 6.91
N GLN A 46 -25.94 -7.76 5.61
CA GLN A 46 -25.27 -8.77 4.84
C GLN A 46 -24.54 -8.14 3.70
N ALA A 47 -23.40 -8.71 3.34
CA ALA A 47 -22.61 -8.19 2.26
C ALA A 47 -23.32 -8.40 0.96
N SER A 48 -23.31 -7.41 0.11
CA SER A 48 -23.89 -7.56 -1.22
C SER A 48 -22.89 -8.19 -2.16
N ALA A 49 -21.60 -8.11 -1.82
CA ALA A 49 -20.56 -8.69 -2.66
C ALA A 49 -19.32 -8.91 -1.85
N THR A 50 -18.56 -9.89 -2.21
CA THR A 50 -17.25 -10.14 -1.63
C THR A 50 -16.31 -10.31 -2.79
N LEU A 51 -15.24 -9.55 -2.80
CA LEU A 51 -14.35 -9.62 -3.93
C LEU A 51 -12.93 -9.33 -3.53
N PRO A 52 -11.98 -9.72 -4.34
CA PRO A 52 -10.59 -9.41 -4.06
C PRO A 52 -10.37 -7.91 -4.15
N CYS A 53 -9.44 -7.43 -3.37
CA CYS A 53 -9.09 -6.02 -3.44
C CYS A 53 -7.65 -5.88 -2.99
N GLN A 54 -7.14 -4.69 -3.15
CA GLN A 54 -5.81 -4.38 -2.66
C GLN A 54 -5.91 -3.18 -1.76
N PHE A 55 -5.26 -3.28 -0.63
CA PHE A 55 -5.27 -2.23 0.37
C PHE A 55 -3.89 -1.64 0.45
N SER A 56 -3.79 -0.33 0.45
CA SER A 56 -2.53 0.34 0.54
C SER A 56 -2.67 1.48 1.53
N GLN A 57 -1.67 1.64 2.36
CA GLN A 57 -1.67 2.74 3.29
C GLN A 57 -0.29 3.37 3.27
N ARG A 58 -0.24 4.69 3.10
CA ARG A 58 1.03 5.37 3.08
C ARG A 58 0.86 6.73 3.71
N GLN A 59 1.53 6.96 4.80
CA GLN A 59 1.47 8.24 5.49
C GLN A 59 0.04 8.61 5.84
N GLY A 60 -0.74 7.61 6.19
CA GLY A 60 -2.13 7.86 6.57
C GLY A 60 -3.12 7.84 5.44
N TYR A 61 -2.65 7.95 4.20
CA TYR A 61 -3.55 7.90 3.06
C TYR A 61 -3.84 6.45 2.74
N VAL A 62 -5.07 6.16 2.48
CA VAL A 62 -5.50 4.79 2.26
C VAL A 62 -6.06 4.68 0.85
N SER A 63 -5.73 3.60 0.17
CA SER A 63 -6.31 3.31 -1.13
C SER A 63 -6.82 1.89 -1.09
N ILE A 64 -8.04 1.70 -1.51
CA ILE A 64 -8.63 0.39 -1.62
C ILE A 64 -9.03 0.24 -3.07
N THR A 65 -8.38 -0.69 -3.77
CA THR A 65 -8.65 -0.90 -5.18
C THR A 65 -9.35 -2.23 -5.30
N ARG A 66 -10.57 -2.21 -5.74
CA ARG A 66 -11.39 -3.41 -5.81
C ARG A 66 -11.22 -4.06 -7.17
N SER A 67 -11.41 -5.36 -7.20
CA SER A 67 -11.25 -6.07 -8.45
C SER A 67 -12.31 -5.71 -9.49
N ASP A 68 -13.38 -5.06 -9.07
CA ASP A 68 -14.39 -4.61 -10.01
C ASP A 68 -14.04 -3.28 -10.65
N GLY A 69 -12.85 -2.77 -10.36
CA GLY A 69 -12.40 -1.54 -11.00
C GLY A 69 -12.67 -0.27 -10.22
N ILE A 70 -13.36 -0.38 -9.11
CA ILE A 70 -13.65 0.80 -8.31
C ILE A 70 -12.55 0.97 -7.29
N ALA A 71 -12.09 2.18 -7.13
CA ALA A 71 -11.05 2.48 -6.16
C ALA A 71 -11.55 3.55 -5.21
N HIS A 72 -11.17 3.40 -3.95
CA HIS A 72 -11.50 4.37 -2.93
C HIS A 72 -10.18 4.97 -2.44
N HIS A 73 -10.03 6.26 -2.61
CA HIS A 73 -8.82 6.97 -2.18
C HIS A 73 -9.19 7.86 -1.01
N LEU A 74 -8.62 7.57 0.13
CA LEU A 74 -9.03 8.22 1.36
C LEU A 74 -7.90 9.09 1.89
N SER A 75 -8.22 10.32 2.18
CA SER A 75 -7.27 11.29 2.72
C SER A 75 -7.54 11.49 4.19
N PRO A 76 -6.55 11.31 5.05
CA PRO A 76 -6.80 11.42 6.48
C PRO A 76 -7.13 12.86 6.88
N GLN A 77 -7.96 12.99 7.87
CA GLN A 77 -8.32 14.29 8.39
C GLN A 77 -7.48 14.54 9.63
N VAL A 78 -6.73 15.62 9.61
CA VAL A 78 -5.79 15.92 10.65
C VAL A 78 -6.43 16.06 11.98
N ASP A 79 -7.58 16.63 12.04
CA ASP A 79 -8.22 16.89 13.30
C ASP A 79 -9.07 15.78 13.85
N ALA A 80 -9.23 14.74 13.10
CA ALA A 80 -10.12 13.66 13.53
C ALA A 80 -9.55 12.34 13.11
N VAL A 81 -8.80 11.75 14.00
CA VAL A 81 -8.16 10.48 13.73
C VAL A 81 -9.21 9.45 13.40
N GLY A 82 -8.99 8.69 12.37
CA GLY A 82 -9.94 7.67 11.95
C GLY A 82 -10.98 8.19 11.00
N THR A 83 -10.90 9.46 10.65
CA THR A 83 -11.83 10.04 9.71
C THR A 83 -11.06 10.44 8.47
N TYR A 84 -11.66 10.20 7.32
CA TYR A 84 -11.02 10.46 6.03
C TYR A 84 -12.03 11.13 5.12
N LEU A 85 -11.54 11.69 4.05
CA LEU A 85 -12.41 12.11 2.96
C LEU A 85 -12.05 11.28 1.75
N ASP A 86 -13.04 10.84 1.02
CA ASP A 86 -12.75 10.07 -0.18
C ASP A 86 -12.47 11.03 -1.34
N GLN A 87 -12.26 10.50 -2.53
CA GLN A 87 -11.90 11.32 -3.67
C GLN A 87 -13.03 12.27 -4.08
N ASN A 88 -14.22 12.04 -3.58
CA ASN A 88 -15.35 12.90 -3.86
C ASN A 88 -15.65 13.86 -2.71
N GLY A 89 -14.79 13.86 -1.71
CA GLY A 89 -14.99 14.74 -0.58
C GLY A 89 -15.98 14.24 0.43
N GLN A 90 -16.37 12.98 0.35
CA GLN A 90 -17.34 12.42 1.29
C GLN A 90 -16.63 11.87 2.50
N PRO A 91 -17.25 11.96 3.66
CA PRO A 91 -16.60 11.46 4.87
C PRO A 91 -16.57 9.94 4.92
N VAL A 92 -15.48 9.42 5.42
CA VAL A 92 -15.29 7.99 5.59
C VAL A 92 -14.75 7.77 6.98
N TYR A 93 -15.32 6.82 7.70
CA TYR A 93 -14.92 6.58 9.07
C TYR A 93 -14.34 5.19 9.19
N ARG A 94 -13.13 5.10 9.74
CA ARG A 94 -12.54 3.81 9.99
C ARG A 94 -13.05 3.31 11.32
N ARG A 95 -13.50 2.09 11.34
CA ARG A 95 -14.02 1.48 12.54
C ARG A 95 -13.28 0.22 12.84
N SER A 96 -13.14 -0.07 14.11
CA SER A 96 -12.58 -1.35 14.48
C SER A 96 -13.76 -2.28 14.69
N GLY A 97 -13.51 -3.49 14.79
CA GLY A 97 -14.58 -4.47 14.95
C GLY A 97 -14.15 -5.78 14.37
N LEU A 98 -13.11 -5.79 13.56
CA LEU A 98 -12.60 -7.01 13.00
C LEU A 98 -11.33 -7.45 13.73
N GLY A 99 -10.94 -6.70 14.75
CA GLY A 99 -9.74 -7.05 15.49
C GLY A 99 -8.51 -6.97 14.61
N THR A 100 -7.70 -7.99 14.64
CA THR A 100 -6.49 -7.99 13.84
C THR A 100 -6.74 -8.53 12.45
N GLU A 101 -7.97 -8.88 12.11
CA GLU A 101 -8.24 -9.48 10.83
C GLU A 101 -8.51 -8.48 9.74
N GLY A 102 -8.77 -7.26 10.07
CA GLY A 102 -9.05 -6.29 9.03
C GLY A 102 -9.52 -4.97 9.58
N LEU A 103 -10.05 -4.15 8.69
CA LEU A 103 -10.54 -2.83 9.04
C LEU A 103 -11.87 -2.61 8.35
N ILE A 104 -12.68 -1.76 8.94
CA ILE A 104 -13.96 -1.40 8.37
C ILE A 104 -13.89 0.07 8.00
N PHE A 105 -14.27 0.39 6.77
CA PHE A 105 -14.34 1.78 6.33
C PHE A 105 -15.79 2.07 6.00
N LYS A 106 -16.40 2.92 6.82
CA LYS A 106 -17.79 3.23 6.65
C LYS A 106 -17.94 4.48 5.82
N MET A 107 -18.56 4.35 4.68
CA MET A 107 -18.75 5.44 3.75
C MET A 107 -20.25 5.76 3.70
N PRO A 108 -20.63 6.86 3.08
CA PRO A 108 -22.03 7.26 3.12
C PRO A 108 -23.00 6.24 2.55
N GLU A 109 -22.62 5.56 1.49
CA GLU A 109 -23.53 4.63 0.86
C GLU A 109 -23.19 3.19 1.05
N ILE A 110 -22.02 2.91 1.54
CA ILE A 110 -21.55 1.55 1.59
C ILE A 110 -20.48 1.45 2.65
N SER A 111 -20.34 0.31 3.26
CA SER A 111 -19.22 0.06 4.14
C SER A 111 -18.37 -1.00 3.49
N VAL A 112 -17.08 -0.81 3.54
CA VAL A 112 -16.13 -1.76 2.96
C VAL A 112 -15.37 -2.41 4.09
N TYR A 113 -15.50 -3.71 4.21
CA TYR A 113 -14.80 -4.47 5.23
C TYR A 113 -13.60 -5.09 4.54
N VAL A 114 -12.42 -4.74 4.98
CA VAL A 114 -11.19 -5.20 4.36
C VAL A 114 -10.56 -6.24 5.26
N TYR A 115 -10.38 -7.44 4.74
CA TYR A 115 -9.81 -8.54 5.51
C TYR A 115 -8.45 -8.89 4.95
N TRP A 116 -7.46 -8.99 5.83
CA TRP A 116 -6.07 -9.23 5.41
C TRP A 116 -5.78 -10.69 5.14
N ASN A 117 -6.44 -11.58 5.78
CA ASN A 117 -6.04 -12.95 5.75
C ASN A 117 -6.55 -13.71 4.61
N VAL A 118 -6.52 -13.12 3.45
CA VAL A 118 -7.03 -13.78 2.32
C VAL A 118 -6.30 -14.97 2.00
N ALA A 119 -5.03 -14.89 2.09
CA ALA A 119 -4.24 -16.01 1.67
C ALA A 119 -4.51 -17.18 2.50
N GLY A 120 -4.67 -16.99 3.72
CA GLY A 120 -4.86 -18.09 4.56
C GLY A 120 -6.20 -18.65 4.43
N LYS A 121 -7.11 -17.87 4.04
CA LYS A 121 -8.34 -18.35 4.00
C LYS A 121 -8.69 -18.76 2.82
N SER A 122 -8.22 -18.32 2.17
CA SER A 122 -8.53 -18.59 1.02
C SER A 122 -8.91 -19.65 0.62
N ASP A 123 -8.89 -19.82 0.72
CA ASP A 123 -9.15 -20.56 0.37
C ASP A 123 -10.09 -20.94 0.28
N PRO A 124 -10.50 -20.87 0.69
CA PRO A 124 -11.51 -21.51 0.64
C PRO A 124 -12.23 -21.12 -0.37
N ALA A 125 -12.46 -20.34 -0.24
CA ALA A 125 -13.23 -19.87 -1.04
C ALA A 125 -12.73 -20.01 -2.15
N ILE A 126 -12.08 -20.00 -2.07
CA ILE A 126 -11.53 -20.06 -2.96
C ILE A 126 -11.52 -21.18 -3.26
N ARG A 127 -11.72 -21.77 -2.74
CA ARG A 127 -11.61 -22.82 -3.01
C ARG A 127 -12.44 -23.13 -3.46
#